data_ba79dd74f170e3c49f86b63b940bea8f
#
_entry.id   ba79dd74f170e3c49f86b63b940bea8f
#
_cell.length_a   1.000
_cell.length_b   1.000
_cell.length_c   1.000
_cell.angle_alpha   90.00
_cell.angle_beta   90.00
_cell.angle_gamma   90.00
#
_symmetry.space_group_name_H-M   'P 1'
#
loop_
_entity.id
_entity.type
_entity.pdbx_description
1 polymer ?
#
loop_
_entity_poly.entity_id
_entity_poly.type
_entity_poly.pdbx_seq_one_letter_code
_entity_poly.pdbx_strand_id
1 'polypeptide(L)'
;NLQRLDGPVRGNGKIIQELEGYFRGAGWNVIKVVWGRHWDPLFANDKKGLMQRAMDSTVDGEYQNFKAKGGKYVRDNFFAKDPELLQMVEHLSDDDIYRLNRGGHDPYKVYAAYHAAVNHTGQPTVILAKTVKGYGMGDAGESENTTHQVKKLSLDELKYFRDRFDVPLRDDALEDVPYYRPAADSSEMQYMHQCRERLGGAMPRRLVDQQTLAIPALSAFKAQLEGSGKREVSSTLAFVRILATLLRDKVLGKRVVPIVPDEARTFGMEGMFRQLGIYSSEGQLYEPEDSDELAAYKESKSGQVLEEGINEAGAFAAWIAAATSYSTHQYTLLPFYVYYSMFGFQRVGDLAWAAGDLQAKGFLLGGTAGRTTLNGEGLQHQDGHSHLLASTVPNCISYDPAYAFELAVIIRRGLEHMYVEQAPVYYYLTLMNEAYQHPAMPEGVEDDIVQGMYLLETLGDSAAPRVRILGSGALLPEARRAAQQLVDTHGLQVQVYSVTSYTELARNIQDHQRETLIQAQTQAQATSCHVSTLLNEEEWGDAPVIAVSDYVKALPEQLRAAINAPLRVLGTDGFGRSD
;
A
#
# COMPACT_ATOMS: atom_id res chain seq x y z
N ASN A 1 8.93 -23.01 -7.49
CA ASN A 1 8.66 -24.20 -8.31
C ASN A 1 8.32 -23.80 -9.75
N LEU A 2 8.21 -24.78 -10.65
CA LEU A 2 7.95 -24.55 -12.07
C LEU A 2 6.46 -24.62 -12.44
N GLN A 3 5.56 -24.70 -11.46
CA GLN A 3 4.13 -24.93 -11.65
C GLN A 3 3.28 -23.76 -11.17
N ARG A 4 2.21 -23.50 -11.93
CA ARG A 4 1.00 -22.78 -11.50
C ARG A 4 0.01 -23.77 -10.87
N LEU A 5 -1.25 -23.37 -10.79
CA LEU A 5 -2.31 -24.27 -10.30
C LEU A 5 -2.64 -25.36 -11.33
N ASP A 6 -2.75 -25.02 -12.62
CA ASP A 6 -3.22 -25.90 -13.69
C ASP A 6 -2.09 -26.55 -14.51
N GLY A 7 -0.85 -26.18 -14.28
CA GLY A 7 0.26 -26.68 -15.09
C GLY A 7 1.57 -25.92 -14.87
N PRO A 8 2.55 -26.08 -15.76
CA PRO A 8 3.83 -25.39 -15.66
C PRO A 8 3.68 -23.87 -15.85
N VAL A 9 4.55 -23.07 -15.21
CA VAL A 9 4.57 -21.60 -15.38
C VAL A 9 4.87 -21.22 -16.82
N ARG A 10 5.89 -21.85 -17.41
CA ARG A 10 6.29 -21.66 -18.82
C ARG A 10 6.41 -23.03 -19.48
N GLY A 11 5.29 -23.61 -19.96
CA GLY A 11 5.27 -24.96 -20.51
C GLY A 11 6.39 -25.23 -21.52
N ASN A 12 6.49 -24.41 -22.57
CA ASN A 12 7.50 -24.50 -23.63
C ASN A 12 8.68 -23.54 -23.43
N GLY A 13 8.78 -22.87 -22.29
CA GLY A 13 9.82 -21.93 -21.95
C GLY A 13 10.62 -22.35 -20.73
N LYS A 14 11.37 -21.39 -20.17
CA LYS A 14 12.27 -21.59 -19.01
C LYS A 14 12.20 -20.37 -18.09
N ILE A 15 11.33 -20.41 -17.11
CA ILE A 15 11.08 -19.28 -16.23
C ILE A 15 12.33 -18.80 -15.46
N ILE A 16 13.24 -19.69 -15.07
CA ILE A 16 14.46 -19.30 -14.34
C ILE A 16 15.37 -18.41 -15.20
N GLN A 17 15.51 -18.71 -16.48
CA GLN A 17 16.30 -17.90 -17.41
C GLN A 17 15.65 -16.53 -17.66
N GLU A 18 14.33 -16.51 -17.79
CA GLU A 18 13.60 -15.25 -17.93
C GLU A 18 13.78 -14.36 -16.69
N LEU A 19 13.58 -14.91 -15.49
CA LEU A 19 13.78 -14.18 -14.24
C LEU A 19 15.24 -13.73 -14.05
N GLU A 20 16.21 -14.57 -14.39
CA GLU A 20 17.61 -14.17 -14.38
C GLU A 20 17.86 -12.96 -15.28
N GLY A 21 17.28 -12.95 -16.49
CA GLY A 21 17.39 -11.83 -17.43
C GLY A 21 16.82 -10.54 -16.87
N TYR A 22 15.65 -10.59 -16.24
CA TYR A 22 15.01 -9.41 -15.64
C TYR A 22 15.84 -8.82 -14.50
N PHE A 23 16.29 -9.64 -13.55
CA PHE A 23 17.07 -9.17 -12.42
C PHE A 23 18.47 -8.67 -12.83
N ARG A 24 19.15 -9.37 -13.75
CA ARG A 24 20.44 -8.90 -14.27
C ARG A 24 20.30 -7.59 -15.03
N GLY A 25 19.24 -7.45 -15.84
CA GLY A 25 18.95 -6.22 -16.57
C GLY A 25 18.67 -5.02 -15.65
N ALA A 26 18.17 -5.29 -14.44
CA ALA A 26 17.97 -4.29 -13.40
C ALA A 26 19.19 -4.08 -12.48
N GLY A 27 20.35 -4.65 -12.81
CA GLY A 27 21.61 -4.45 -12.05
C GLY A 27 21.75 -5.32 -10.80
N TRP A 28 20.95 -6.37 -10.63
CA TRP A 28 21.05 -7.28 -9.49
C TRP A 28 22.11 -8.36 -9.70
N ASN A 29 22.79 -8.74 -8.63
CA ASN A 29 23.54 -10.00 -8.56
C ASN A 29 22.54 -11.17 -8.48
N VAL A 30 22.70 -12.15 -9.38
CA VAL A 30 21.78 -13.31 -9.46
C VAL A 30 22.51 -14.59 -9.13
N ILE A 31 22.05 -15.30 -8.12
CA ILE A 31 22.53 -16.64 -7.75
C ILE A 31 21.42 -17.64 -8.09
N LYS A 32 21.72 -18.61 -8.97
CA LYS A 32 20.79 -19.69 -9.33
C LYS A 32 21.10 -20.97 -8.57
N VAL A 33 20.14 -21.47 -7.79
CA VAL A 33 20.24 -22.74 -7.05
C VAL A 33 19.33 -23.75 -7.73
N VAL A 34 19.81 -24.30 -8.88
CA VAL A 34 19.00 -25.13 -9.78
C VAL A 34 19.08 -26.60 -9.43
N TRP A 35 20.32 -27.10 -9.25
CA TRP A 35 20.60 -28.51 -9.05
C TRP A 35 21.17 -28.79 -7.65
N GLY A 36 20.71 -29.87 -7.01
CA GLY A 36 21.25 -30.33 -5.75
C GLY A 36 22.66 -30.96 -5.89
N ARG A 37 23.35 -31.13 -4.79
CA ARG A 37 24.74 -31.64 -4.75
C ARG A 37 24.94 -33.02 -5.38
N HIS A 38 23.91 -33.86 -5.43
CA HIS A 38 23.99 -35.19 -6.04
C HIS A 38 24.16 -35.15 -7.58
N TRP A 39 23.91 -34.01 -8.20
CA TRP A 39 24.23 -33.75 -9.61
C TRP A 39 25.71 -33.40 -9.83
N ASP A 40 26.44 -32.94 -8.82
CA ASP A 40 27.83 -32.46 -8.96
C ASP A 40 28.79 -33.50 -9.54
N PRO A 41 28.74 -34.79 -9.14
CA PRO A 41 29.59 -35.83 -9.76
C PRO A 41 29.27 -36.03 -11.24
N LEU A 42 28.00 -35.95 -11.64
CA LEU A 42 27.61 -36.08 -13.05
C LEU A 42 28.11 -34.87 -13.86
N PHE A 43 27.98 -33.65 -13.34
CA PHE A 43 28.57 -32.46 -13.98
C PHE A 43 30.09 -32.55 -14.08
N ALA A 44 30.77 -33.04 -13.06
CA ALA A 44 32.23 -33.24 -13.08
C ALA A 44 32.71 -34.21 -14.17
N ASN A 45 31.87 -35.18 -14.52
CA ASN A 45 32.12 -36.18 -15.56
C ASN A 45 31.67 -35.75 -16.97
N ASP A 46 30.88 -34.69 -17.11
CA ASP A 46 30.38 -34.18 -18.39
C ASP A 46 31.43 -33.38 -19.15
N LYS A 47 32.52 -34.06 -19.56
CA LYS A 47 33.66 -33.41 -20.25
C LYS A 47 33.32 -32.78 -21.60
N LYS A 48 32.23 -33.23 -22.23
CA LYS A 48 31.77 -32.76 -23.55
C LYS A 48 30.61 -31.76 -23.44
N GLY A 49 30.10 -31.48 -22.22
CA GLY A 49 28.95 -30.62 -21.98
C GLY A 49 27.63 -31.16 -22.56
N LEU A 50 27.52 -32.49 -22.72
CA LEU A 50 26.32 -33.14 -23.25
C LEU A 50 25.12 -32.97 -22.30
N MET A 51 25.35 -33.20 -21.02
CA MET A 51 24.34 -33.05 -19.98
C MET A 51 23.90 -31.59 -19.85
N GLN A 52 24.85 -30.67 -19.89
CA GLN A 52 24.52 -29.24 -19.86
C GLN A 52 23.63 -28.87 -21.06
N ARG A 53 23.98 -29.27 -22.29
CA ARG A 53 23.15 -29.03 -23.48
C ARG A 53 21.76 -29.67 -23.38
N ALA A 54 21.68 -30.90 -22.88
CA ALA A 54 20.41 -31.58 -22.67
C ALA A 54 19.52 -30.83 -21.66
N MET A 55 20.13 -30.34 -20.56
CA MET A 55 19.42 -29.49 -19.60
C MET A 55 19.01 -28.15 -20.19
N ASP A 56 19.87 -27.53 -20.99
CA ASP A 56 19.57 -26.24 -21.63
C ASP A 56 18.49 -26.36 -22.72
N SER A 57 18.33 -27.51 -23.34
CA SER A 57 17.26 -27.77 -24.32
C SER A 57 15.93 -28.21 -23.67
N THR A 58 15.94 -28.69 -22.43
CA THR A 58 14.76 -29.19 -21.72
C THR A 58 13.89 -28.02 -21.22
N VAL A 59 12.60 -28.03 -21.56
CA VAL A 59 11.64 -27.01 -21.15
C VAL A 59 11.00 -27.31 -19.80
N ASP A 60 10.35 -26.32 -19.19
CA ASP A 60 9.79 -26.43 -17.85
C ASP A 60 8.71 -27.51 -17.73
N GLY A 61 7.91 -27.74 -18.79
CA GLY A 61 6.92 -28.81 -18.82
C GLY A 61 7.53 -30.22 -18.76
N GLU A 62 8.68 -30.45 -19.43
CA GLU A 62 9.43 -31.71 -19.30
C GLU A 62 10.02 -31.87 -17.90
N TYR A 63 10.59 -30.80 -17.33
CA TYR A 63 11.13 -30.84 -15.98
C TYR A 63 10.06 -31.17 -14.92
N GLN A 64 8.81 -30.75 -15.12
CA GLN A 64 7.70 -31.15 -14.28
C GLN A 64 7.46 -32.67 -14.38
N ASN A 65 7.35 -33.19 -15.62
CA ASN A 65 7.15 -34.61 -15.88
C ASN A 65 8.26 -35.50 -15.31
N PHE A 66 9.51 -35.05 -15.38
CA PHE A 66 10.65 -35.78 -14.82
C PHE A 66 10.54 -36.02 -13.33
N LYS A 67 9.85 -35.13 -12.60
CA LYS A 67 9.64 -35.32 -11.17
C LYS A 67 8.34 -36.10 -10.87
N ALA A 68 7.27 -35.82 -11.61
CA ALA A 68 5.98 -36.48 -11.42
C ALA A 68 6.00 -37.96 -11.81
N LYS A 69 6.79 -38.35 -12.85
CA LYS A 69 6.77 -39.70 -13.40
C LYS A 69 7.91 -40.62 -12.95
N GLY A 70 8.77 -40.12 -12.05
CA GLY A 70 9.79 -40.93 -11.40
C GLY A 70 11.06 -41.17 -12.20
N GLY A 71 12.02 -41.88 -11.58
CA GLY A 71 13.38 -42.03 -12.08
C GLY A 71 13.48 -42.82 -13.39
N LYS A 72 12.68 -43.85 -13.59
CA LYS A 72 12.62 -44.58 -14.86
C LYS A 72 12.27 -43.65 -16.04
N TYR A 73 11.27 -42.78 -15.83
CA TYR A 73 10.90 -41.82 -16.87
C TYR A 73 12.04 -40.84 -17.18
N VAL A 74 12.79 -40.41 -16.18
CA VAL A 74 13.97 -39.54 -16.36
C VAL A 74 15.05 -40.28 -17.16
N ARG A 75 15.33 -41.54 -16.84
CA ARG A 75 16.30 -42.36 -17.57
C ARG A 75 15.92 -42.44 -19.05
N ASP A 76 14.66 -42.81 -19.32
CA ASP A 76 14.18 -43.08 -20.68
C ASP A 76 13.98 -41.81 -21.52
N ASN A 77 13.66 -40.67 -20.91
CA ASN A 77 13.28 -39.45 -21.64
C ASN A 77 14.28 -38.29 -21.50
N PHE A 78 15.22 -38.35 -20.55
CA PHE A 78 16.28 -37.36 -20.43
C PHE A 78 17.64 -37.96 -20.78
N PHE A 79 18.07 -38.99 -20.04
CA PHE A 79 19.40 -39.56 -20.26
C PHE A 79 19.47 -40.37 -21.56
N ALA A 80 18.44 -41.07 -21.97
CA ALA A 80 18.42 -41.81 -23.22
C ALA A 80 18.34 -40.94 -24.49
N LYS A 81 18.26 -39.61 -24.38
CA LYS A 81 18.40 -38.70 -25.51
C LYS A 81 19.77 -38.80 -26.19
N ASP A 82 20.77 -39.25 -25.46
CA ASP A 82 22.13 -39.45 -25.95
C ASP A 82 22.76 -40.69 -25.31
N PRO A 83 23.40 -41.62 -26.07
CA PRO A 83 23.99 -42.81 -25.51
C PRO A 83 25.07 -42.54 -24.46
N GLU A 84 25.88 -41.49 -24.61
CA GLU A 84 26.90 -41.12 -23.63
C GLU A 84 26.27 -40.57 -22.34
N LEU A 85 25.14 -39.85 -22.43
CA LEU A 85 24.40 -39.45 -21.23
C LEU A 85 23.82 -40.64 -20.50
N LEU A 86 23.27 -41.62 -21.22
CA LEU A 86 22.72 -42.83 -20.61
C LEU A 86 23.84 -43.62 -19.89
N GLN A 87 25.03 -43.72 -20.51
CA GLN A 87 26.17 -44.36 -19.91
C GLN A 87 26.63 -43.69 -18.61
N MET A 88 26.51 -42.37 -18.49
CA MET A 88 26.87 -41.64 -17.26
C MET A 88 26.05 -42.08 -16.03
N VAL A 89 24.84 -42.61 -16.22
CA VAL A 89 23.91 -43.03 -15.16
C VAL A 89 23.65 -44.53 -15.17
N GLU A 90 24.42 -45.34 -15.92
CA GLU A 90 24.24 -46.79 -16.03
C GLU A 90 24.34 -47.51 -14.65
N HIS A 91 25.20 -47.00 -13.77
CA HIS A 91 25.42 -47.51 -12.43
C HIS A 91 24.37 -47.07 -11.39
N LEU A 92 23.49 -46.11 -11.71
CA LEU A 92 22.46 -45.61 -10.82
C LEU A 92 21.17 -46.41 -11.02
N SER A 93 20.50 -46.73 -9.93
CA SER A 93 19.13 -47.24 -9.97
C SER A 93 18.14 -46.13 -10.40
N ASP A 94 16.92 -46.51 -10.73
CA ASP A 94 15.87 -45.52 -11.00
C ASP A 94 15.52 -44.68 -9.76
N ASP A 95 15.62 -45.30 -8.57
CA ASP A 95 15.46 -44.56 -7.30
C ASP A 95 16.58 -43.55 -7.06
N ASP A 96 17.83 -43.89 -7.42
CA ASP A 96 18.96 -42.97 -7.32
C ASP A 96 18.74 -41.76 -8.25
N ILE A 97 18.29 -42.00 -9.49
CA ILE A 97 17.95 -40.94 -10.45
C ILE A 97 16.81 -40.07 -9.91
N TYR A 98 15.78 -40.68 -9.29
CA TYR A 98 14.68 -39.93 -8.66
C TYR A 98 15.15 -39.02 -7.51
N ARG A 99 16.18 -39.45 -6.76
CA ARG A 99 16.78 -38.71 -5.66
C ARG A 99 17.70 -37.57 -6.09
N LEU A 100 18.00 -37.42 -7.38
CA LEU A 100 18.69 -36.25 -7.94
C LEU A 100 17.80 -35.00 -7.80
N ASN A 101 17.90 -34.35 -6.63
CA ASN A 101 17.00 -33.26 -6.25
C ASN A 101 17.28 -31.94 -6.95
N ARG A 102 16.28 -31.05 -6.90
CA ARG A 102 16.44 -29.62 -7.25
C ARG A 102 17.23 -28.92 -6.14
N GLY A 103 17.99 -27.89 -6.54
CA GLY A 103 18.89 -27.18 -5.63
C GLY A 103 18.21 -26.47 -4.46
N GLY A 104 16.98 -25.97 -4.66
CA GLY A 104 16.19 -25.34 -3.59
C GLY A 104 15.77 -26.30 -2.47
N HIS A 105 15.93 -27.62 -2.66
CA HIS A 105 15.70 -28.65 -1.63
C HIS A 105 17.02 -29.23 -1.08
N ASP A 106 18.17 -28.67 -1.47
CA ASP A 106 19.46 -29.08 -0.94
C ASP A 106 19.95 -28.04 0.08
N PRO A 107 19.97 -28.39 1.39
CA PRO A 107 20.36 -27.42 2.42
C PRO A 107 21.78 -26.90 2.27
N TYR A 108 22.70 -27.69 1.73
CA TYR A 108 24.08 -27.23 1.49
C TYR A 108 24.17 -26.20 0.37
N LYS A 109 23.46 -26.42 -0.74
CA LYS A 109 23.40 -25.48 -1.85
C LYS A 109 22.68 -24.19 -1.46
N VAL A 110 21.58 -24.31 -0.69
CA VAL A 110 20.85 -23.16 -0.16
C VAL A 110 21.72 -22.36 0.80
N TYR A 111 22.39 -23.02 1.75
CA TYR A 111 23.31 -22.35 2.66
C TYR A 111 24.43 -21.62 1.91
N ALA A 112 25.08 -22.28 0.94
CA ALA A 112 26.14 -21.66 0.14
C ALA A 112 25.66 -20.43 -0.63
N ALA A 113 24.44 -20.46 -1.16
CA ALA A 113 23.83 -19.33 -1.86
C ALA A 113 23.57 -18.15 -0.91
N TYR A 114 23.00 -18.40 0.27
CA TYR A 114 22.80 -17.35 1.28
C TYR A 114 24.15 -16.80 1.79
N HIS A 115 25.13 -17.67 2.04
CA HIS A 115 26.45 -17.21 2.44
C HIS A 115 27.08 -16.29 1.39
N ALA A 116 26.99 -16.66 0.10
CA ALA A 116 27.47 -15.81 -0.98
C ALA A 116 26.70 -14.48 -1.07
N ALA A 117 25.38 -14.54 -0.91
CA ALA A 117 24.52 -13.35 -1.00
C ALA A 117 24.82 -12.32 0.10
N VAL A 118 24.96 -12.76 1.36
CA VAL A 118 25.21 -11.83 2.48
C VAL A 118 26.63 -11.24 2.49
N ASN A 119 27.57 -11.87 1.79
CA ASN A 119 28.93 -11.36 1.64
C ASN A 119 29.15 -10.58 0.32
N HIS A 120 28.15 -10.52 -0.55
CA HIS A 120 28.20 -9.73 -1.77
C HIS A 120 27.95 -8.26 -1.47
N THR A 121 28.74 -7.37 -2.07
CA THR A 121 28.63 -5.91 -1.90
C THR A 121 28.46 -5.21 -3.24
N GLY A 122 27.96 -3.99 -3.23
CA GLY A 122 27.81 -3.13 -4.42
C GLY A 122 26.52 -3.36 -5.22
N GLN A 123 25.82 -4.47 -5.00
CA GLN A 123 24.56 -4.78 -5.68
C GLN A 123 23.63 -5.56 -4.74
N PRO A 124 22.31 -5.40 -4.83
CA PRO A 124 21.37 -6.32 -4.18
C PRO A 124 21.48 -7.72 -4.82
N THR A 125 21.25 -8.76 -4.04
CA THR A 125 21.32 -10.14 -4.51
C THR A 125 19.94 -10.80 -4.50
N VAL A 126 19.58 -11.43 -5.62
CA VAL A 126 18.44 -12.35 -5.71
C VAL A 126 18.93 -13.80 -5.79
N ILE A 127 18.30 -14.68 -5.02
CA ILE A 127 18.54 -16.13 -5.08
C ILE A 127 17.33 -16.78 -5.77
N LEU A 128 17.55 -17.33 -6.98
CA LEU A 128 16.54 -18.08 -7.72
C LEU A 128 16.67 -19.57 -7.40
N ALA A 129 15.93 -20.01 -6.38
CA ALA A 129 15.96 -21.39 -5.92
C ALA A 129 14.91 -22.25 -6.64
N LYS A 130 15.35 -23.25 -7.40
CA LYS A 130 14.46 -24.22 -8.05
C LYS A 130 13.95 -25.24 -7.05
N THR A 131 12.64 -25.29 -6.89
CA THR A 131 11.93 -26.21 -5.98
C THR A 131 10.92 -27.07 -6.72
N VAL A 132 10.30 -28.02 -6.02
CA VAL A 132 9.23 -28.87 -6.50
C VAL A 132 7.97 -28.58 -5.69
N LYS A 133 6.83 -28.35 -6.36
CA LYS A 133 5.54 -28.19 -5.70
C LYS A 133 5.12 -29.52 -5.07
N GLY A 134 4.65 -29.49 -3.82
CA GLY A 134 4.32 -30.71 -3.08
C GLY A 134 5.54 -31.56 -2.70
N TYR A 135 6.73 -30.97 -2.60
CA TYR A 135 7.95 -31.69 -2.22
C TYR A 135 7.75 -32.49 -0.92
N GLY A 136 8.03 -33.78 -0.99
CA GLY A 136 7.83 -34.71 0.13
C GLY A 136 6.52 -35.47 0.11
N MET A 137 5.55 -35.08 -0.71
CA MET A 137 4.26 -35.76 -0.78
C MET A 137 4.29 -37.09 -1.55
N GLY A 138 5.37 -37.37 -2.29
CA GLY A 138 5.45 -38.59 -3.12
C GLY A 138 4.28 -38.69 -4.09
N ASP A 139 3.69 -39.88 -4.19
CA ASP A 139 2.57 -40.18 -5.09
C ASP A 139 1.28 -39.40 -4.75
N ALA A 140 1.20 -38.78 -3.57
CA ALA A 140 0.06 -37.95 -3.18
C ALA A 140 -0.01 -36.60 -3.91
N GLY A 141 1.01 -36.24 -4.67
CA GLY A 141 0.96 -34.99 -5.44
C GLY A 141 2.30 -34.28 -5.63
N GLU A 142 3.45 -34.96 -5.49
CA GLU A 142 4.73 -34.31 -5.75
C GLU A 142 4.92 -34.01 -7.22
N SER A 143 4.94 -32.71 -7.59
CA SER A 143 5.07 -32.21 -8.96
C SER A 143 3.84 -32.41 -9.86
N GLU A 144 2.70 -32.80 -9.31
CA GLU A 144 1.49 -33.04 -10.07
C GLU A 144 0.62 -31.77 -10.21
N ASN A 145 -0.21 -31.71 -11.26
CA ASN A 145 -1.15 -30.60 -11.44
C ASN A 145 -2.22 -30.56 -10.35
N THR A 146 -2.55 -31.73 -9.77
CA THR A 146 -3.52 -31.89 -8.69
C THR A 146 -3.01 -31.49 -7.32
N THR A 147 -1.70 -31.24 -7.15
CA THR A 147 -1.07 -30.92 -5.86
C THR A 147 -1.82 -29.83 -5.05
N HIS A 148 -2.32 -28.80 -5.74
CA HIS A 148 -3.03 -27.71 -5.07
C HIS A 148 -4.40 -28.12 -4.51
N GLN A 149 -4.99 -29.18 -5.03
CA GLN A 149 -6.31 -29.68 -4.65
C GLN A 149 -6.25 -30.71 -3.50
N VAL A 150 -5.06 -31.19 -3.16
CA VAL A 150 -4.87 -32.15 -2.05
C VAL A 150 -5.16 -31.45 -0.73
N LYS A 151 -6.23 -31.87 -0.06
CA LYS A 151 -6.67 -31.28 1.22
C LYS A 151 -6.30 -32.13 2.42
N LYS A 152 -6.10 -33.44 2.23
CA LYS A 152 -5.80 -34.39 3.29
C LYS A 152 -4.93 -35.51 2.73
N LEU A 153 -3.93 -35.93 3.48
CA LEU A 153 -3.11 -37.11 3.20
C LEU A 153 -3.71 -38.32 3.90
N SER A 154 -3.60 -39.47 3.28
CA SER A 154 -3.89 -40.77 3.92
C SER A 154 -2.82 -41.10 4.97
N LEU A 155 -3.10 -42.10 5.82
CA LEU A 155 -2.14 -42.51 6.83
C LEU A 155 -0.82 -43.05 6.23
N ASP A 156 -0.89 -43.73 5.09
CA ASP A 156 0.31 -44.26 4.41
C ASP A 156 1.14 -43.12 3.79
N GLU A 157 0.50 -42.09 3.25
CA GLU A 157 1.18 -40.88 2.75
C GLU A 157 1.82 -40.09 3.89
N LEU A 158 1.17 -40.00 5.06
CA LEU A 158 1.75 -39.39 6.25
C LEU A 158 2.97 -40.18 6.75
N LYS A 159 2.91 -41.54 6.73
CA LYS A 159 4.06 -42.38 7.04
C LYS A 159 5.21 -42.18 6.08
N TYR A 160 4.91 -42.12 4.76
CA TYR A 160 5.92 -41.83 3.74
C TYR A 160 6.58 -40.48 3.98
N PHE A 161 5.81 -39.44 4.27
CA PHE A 161 6.35 -38.11 4.58
C PHE A 161 7.23 -38.09 5.82
N ARG A 162 6.75 -38.70 6.92
CA ARG A 162 7.50 -38.88 8.17
C ARG A 162 8.84 -39.56 7.93
N ASP A 163 8.81 -40.71 7.27
CA ASP A 163 9.99 -41.54 7.04
C ASP A 163 11.01 -40.85 6.11
N ARG A 164 10.51 -40.14 5.10
CA ARG A 164 11.35 -39.38 4.17
C ARG A 164 12.12 -38.24 4.84
N PHE A 165 11.56 -37.62 5.85
CA PHE A 165 12.14 -36.49 6.56
C PHE A 165 12.62 -36.85 7.97
N ASP A 166 12.69 -38.11 8.31
CA ASP A 166 13.11 -38.62 9.63
C ASP A 166 12.41 -37.90 10.80
N VAL A 167 11.10 -37.60 10.64
CA VAL A 167 10.31 -36.97 11.69
C VAL A 167 10.08 -38.00 12.80
N PRO A 168 10.51 -37.77 14.05
CA PRO A 168 10.48 -38.79 15.11
C PRO A 168 9.09 -38.93 15.75
N LEU A 169 8.10 -39.34 14.97
CA LEU A 169 6.74 -39.62 15.40
C LEU A 169 6.43 -41.11 15.25
N ARG A 170 5.75 -41.67 16.22
CA ARG A 170 5.30 -43.07 16.21
C ARG A 170 4.08 -43.21 15.30
N ASP A 171 3.86 -44.42 14.78
CA ASP A 171 2.74 -44.74 13.88
C ASP A 171 1.37 -44.41 14.50
N ASP A 172 1.22 -44.70 15.81
CA ASP A 172 -0.01 -44.46 16.56
C ASP A 172 -0.35 -42.97 16.78
N ALA A 173 0.63 -42.08 16.60
CA ALA A 173 0.44 -40.64 16.74
C ALA A 173 0.14 -39.94 15.41
N LEU A 174 0.30 -40.62 14.26
CA LEU A 174 0.19 -39.95 12.95
C LEU A 174 -1.24 -39.54 12.57
N GLU A 175 -2.26 -40.24 13.06
CA GLU A 175 -3.66 -39.92 12.79
C GLU A 175 -4.06 -38.54 13.35
N ASP A 176 -3.46 -38.14 14.48
CA ASP A 176 -3.71 -36.86 15.15
C ASP A 176 -2.88 -35.71 14.56
N VAL A 177 -1.95 -36.01 13.65
CA VAL A 177 -1.04 -35.03 13.02
C VAL A 177 -0.46 -34.02 14.03
N PRO A 178 0.23 -34.49 15.10
CA PRO A 178 0.66 -33.64 16.19
C PRO A 178 1.77 -32.69 15.75
N TYR A 179 1.81 -31.49 16.34
CA TYR A 179 2.92 -30.55 16.15
C TYR A 179 4.19 -31.13 16.80
N TYR A 180 5.13 -31.53 15.97
CA TYR A 180 6.44 -31.95 16.46
C TYR A 180 7.29 -30.74 16.85
N ARG A 181 7.82 -30.75 18.07
CA ARG A 181 8.80 -29.78 18.55
C ARG A 181 9.99 -30.53 19.13
N PRO A 182 11.23 -30.27 18.62
CA PRO A 182 12.42 -30.87 19.23
C PRO A 182 12.59 -30.45 20.68
N ALA A 183 13.24 -31.30 21.48
CA ALA A 183 13.54 -30.96 22.87
C ALA A 183 14.37 -29.68 22.96
N ALA A 184 14.08 -28.83 23.96
CA ALA A 184 14.73 -27.52 24.09
C ALA A 184 16.26 -27.61 24.28
N ASP A 185 16.72 -28.74 24.81
CA ASP A 185 18.12 -29.08 25.05
C ASP A 185 18.78 -29.86 23.90
N SER A 186 18.06 -30.13 22.80
CA SER A 186 18.65 -30.75 21.62
C SER A 186 19.71 -29.82 20.99
N SER A 187 20.69 -30.42 20.33
CA SER A 187 21.78 -29.67 19.67
C SER A 187 21.28 -28.68 18.62
N GLU A 188 20.23 -29.06 17.88
CA GLU A 188 19.58 -28.27 16.85
C GLU A 188 18.91 -27.03 17.44
N MET A 189 18.17 -27.20 18.55
CA MET A 189 17.49 -26.09 19.23
C MET A 189 18.48 -25.14 19.89
N GLN A 190 19.52 -25.67 20.54
CA GLN A 190 20.59 -24.86 21.11
C GLN A 190 21.30 -24.04 20.04
N TYR A 191 21.67 -24.65 18.91
CA TYR A 191 22.30 -23.94 17.78
C TYR A 191 21.39 -22.85 17.21
N MET A 192 20.12 -23.18 16.97
CA MET A 192 19.13 -22.22 16.49
C MET A 192 19.00 -21.02 17.46
N HIS A 193 18.86 -21.26 18.75
CA HIS A 193 18.74 -20.21 19.76
C HIS A 193 20.00 -19.34 19.81
N GLN A 194 21.21 -19.92 19.81
CA GLN A 194 22.45 -19.15 19.75
C GLN A 194 22.56 -18.27 18.50
N CYS A 195 22.13 -18.76 17.33
CA CYS A 195 22.10 -17.98 16.11
C CYS A 195 21.07 -16.84 16.22
N ARG A 196 19.89 -17.11 16.79
CA ARG A 196 18.85 -16.11 16.97
C ARG A 196 19.25 -15.02 17.97
N GLU A 197 19.88 -15.38 19.08
CA GLU A 197 20.38 -14.44 20.09
C GLU A 197 21.40 -13.46 19.50
N ARG A 198 22.33 -13.96 18.69
CA ARG A 198 23.31 -13.10 17.99
C ARG A 198 22.65 -12.11 17.03
N LEU A 199 21.47 -12.42 16.52
CA LEU A 199 20.66 -11.57 15.62
C LEU A 199 19.61 -10.73 16.36
N GLY A 200 19.66 -10.66 17.69
CA GLY A 200 18.74 -9.86 18.51
C GLY A 200 17.46 -10.56 18.93
N GLY A 201 17.38 -11.88 18.81
CA GLY A 201 16.27 -12.69 19.31
C GLY A 201 15.32 -13.23 18.24
N ALA A 202 14.14 -13.68 18.65
CA ALA A 202 13.16 -14.29 17.76
C ALA A 202 12.59 -13.33 16.72
N MET A 203 12.19 -13.85 15.55
CA MET A 203 11.48 -13.10 14.51
C MET A 203 10.13 -13.77 14.19
N PRO A 204 9.09 -12.98 13.86
CA PRO A 204 9.07 -11.52 13.95
C PRO A 204 9.07 -11.05 15.41
N ARG A 205 9.92 -10.09 15.72
CA ARG A 205 9.84 -9.37 16.97
C ARG A 205 8.99 -8.13 16.73
N ARG A 206 7.73 -8.17 17.12
CA ARG A 206 6.86 -7.00 17.09
C ARG A 206 7.26 -6.08 18.24
N LEU A 207 8.07 -5.10 17.92
CA LEU A 207 8.42 -4.05 18.83
C LEU A 207 7.60 -2.84 18.41
N VAL A 208 6.67 -2.42 19.25
CA VAL A 208 5.89 -1.21 19.02
C VAL A 208 6.62 -0.07 19.70
N ASP A 209 7.03 0.95 18.95
CA ASP A 209 7.43 2.21 19.52
C ASP A 209 6.16 2.88 20.11
N GLN A 210 6.06 2.87 21.41
CA GLN A 210 4.95 3.50 22.14
C GLN A 210 5.25 4.96 22.50
N GLN A 211 6.36 5.50 22.00
CA GLN A 211 6.70 6.89 22.25
C GLN A 211 5.69 7.80 21.56
N THR A 212 4.92 8.53 22.36
CA THR A 212 4.04 9.59 21.87
C THR A 212 4.86 10.77 21.37
N LEU A 213 4.49 11.32 20.23
CA LEU A 213 5.14 12.51 19.68
C LEU A 213 4.45 13.78 20.21
N ALA A 214 5.23 14.80 20.50
CA ALA A 214 4.68 16.12 20.81
C ALA A 214 4.18 16.77 19.50
N ILE A 215 2.86 16.83 19.33
CA ILE A 215 2.24 17.42 18.15
C ILE A 215 2.08 18.95 18.36
N PRO A 216 2.41 19.78 17.33
CA PRO A 216 2.23 21.22 17.41
C PRO A 216 0.77 21.60 17.69
N ALA A 217 0.57 22.63 18.52
CA ALA A 217 -0.77 23.20 18.72
C ALA A 217 -1.30 23.80 17.40
N LEU A 218 -2.62 23.87 17.24
CA LEU A 218 -3.24 24.42 16.03
C LEU A 218 -2.76 25.85 15.71
N SER A 219 -2.42 26.64 16.74
CA SER A 219 -1.83 27.97 16.59
C SER A 219 -0.49 28.02 15.82
N ALA A 220 0.22 26.89 15.69
CA ALA A 220 1.43 26.82 14.85
C ALA A 220 1.10 27.02 13.37
N PHE A 221 -0.13 26.80 12.97
CA PHE A 221 -0.65 26.98 11.61
C PHE A 221 -1.45 28.27 11.45
N LYS A 222 -1.16 29.29 12.26
CA LYS A 222 -1.88 30.56 12.29
C LYS A 222 -2.12 31.18 10.90
N ALA A 223 -1.12 31.10 10.01
CA ALA A 223 -1.23 31.65 8.64
C ALA A 223 -2.31 30.95 7.80
N GLN A 224 -2.65 29.70 8.10
CA GLN A 224 -3.73 28.94 7.47
C GLN A 224 -5.07 29.23 8.11
N LEU A 225 -5.09 29.56 9.41
CA LEU A 225 -6.32 29.82 10.17
C LEU A 225 -6.89 31.23 9.90
N GLU A 226 -6.03 32.22 9.66
CA GLU A 226 -6.42 33.63 9.44
C GLU A 226 -6.94 33.91 8.04
N GLY A 227 -6.90 32.91 7.13
CA GLY A 227 -7.30 33.07 5.74
C GLY A 227 -6.23 33.71 4.85
N SER A 228 -6.51 33.84 3.56
CA SER A 228 -5.56 34.34 2.57
C SER A 228 -5.70 35.84 2.27
N GLY A 229 -6.68 36.51 2.86
CA GLY A 229 -7.01 37.89 2.57
C GLY A 229 -7.42 38.08 1.08
N LYS A 230 -6.73 38.96 0.35
CA LYS A 230 -6.97 39.19 -1.08
C LYS A 230 -6.18 38.23 -2.00
N ARG A 231 -5.32 37.38 -1.45
CA ARG A 231 -4.52 36.44 -2.25
C ARG A 231 -5.31 35.20 -2.57
N GLU A 232 -5.22 34.77 -3.80
CA GLU A 232 -5.69 33.46 -4.21
C GLU A 232 -4.59 32.42 -3.96
N VAL A 233 -4.95 31.30 -3.38
CA VAL A 233 -4.04 30.23 -2.97
C VAL A 233 -4.72 28.91 -3.29
N SER A 234 -3.97 27.96 -3.81
CA SER A 234 -4.47 26.59 -3.97
C SER A 234 -4.36 25.79 -2.66
N SER A 235 -5.19 24.75 -2.51
CA SER A 235 -5.06 23.86 -1.37
C SER A 235 -3.73 23.09 -1.39
N THR A 236 -3.17 22.80 -2.57
CA THR A 236 -1.82 22.23 -2.73
C THR A 236 -0.76 23.16 -2.10
N LEU A 237 -0.78 24.46 -2.42
CA LEU A 237 0.17 25.40 -1.82
C LEU A 237 -0.05 25.60 -0.31
N ALA A 238 -1.30 25.56 0.14
CA ALA A 238 -1.63 25.59 1.56
C ALA A 238 -1.03 24.39 2.30
N PHE A 239 -1.14 23.20 1.74
CA PHE A 239 -0.50 21.98 2.25
C PHE A 239 1.03 22.12 2.31
N VAL A 240 1.67 22.58 1.25
CA VAL A 240 3.14 22.77 1.22
C VAL A 240 3.60 23.69 2.36
N ARG A 241 2.84 24.73 2.68
CA ARG A 241 3.14 25.63 3.81
C ARG A 241 2.95 24.95 5.17
N ILE A 242 1.94 24.08 5.31
CA ILE A 242 1.74 23.24 6.52
C ILE A 242 2.93 22.28 6.67
N LEU A 243 3.30 21.58 5.61
CA LEU A 243 4.44 20.67 5.59
C LEU A 243 5.75 21.40 5.96
N ALA A 244 5.97 22.59 5.39
CA ALA A 244 7.12 23.43 5.75
C ALA A 244 7.13 23.85 7.23
N THR A 245 5.97 24.02 7.86
CA THR A 245 5.85 24.30 9.29
C THR A 245 6.26 23.08 10.12
N LEU A 246 5.80 21.88 9.74
CA LEU A 246 6.17 20.61 10.38
C LEU A 246 7.68 20.32 10.25
N LEU A 247 8.25 20.57 9.07
CA LEU A 247 9.68 20.39 8.80
C LEU A 247 10.58 21.30 9.64
N ARG A 248 10.09 22.49 10.04
CA ARG A 248 10.82 23.42 10.93
C ARG A 248 10.69 23.07 12.41
N ASP A 249 9.76 22.19 12.77
CA ASP A 249 9.62 21.74 14.15
C ASP A 249 10.89 20.99 14.59
N LYS A 250 11.38 21.28 15.79
CA LYS A 250 12.65 20.72 16.30
C LYS A 250 12.57 19.23 16.58
N VAL A 251 11.39 18.73 16.91
CA VAL A 251 11.14 17.32 17.26
C VAL A 251 10.66 16.53 16.05
N LEU A 252 9.63 17.04 15.37
CA LEU A 252 8.99 16.35 14.24
C LEU A 252 9.79 16.47 12.95
N GLY A 253 10.47 17.60 12.72
CA GLY A 253 11.05 17.91 11.42
C GLY A 253 11.99 16.84 10.86
N LYS A 254 12.77 16.18 11.72
CA LYS A 254 13.65 15.07 11.34
C LYS A 254 12.92 13.75 11.06
N ARG A 255 11.65 13.65 11.42
CA ARG A 255 10.81 12.47 11.24
C ARG A 255 9.90 12.58 10.03
N VAL A 256 9.67 13.78 9.54
CA VAL A 256 8.86 14.06 8.35
C VAL A 256 9.57 13.56 7.10
N VAL A 257 8.90 12.74 6.31
CA VAL A 257 9.43 12.19 5.05
C VAL A 257 8.50 12.58 3.91
N PRO A 258 8.80 13.66 3.17
CA PRO A 258 8.10 13.96 1.93
C PRO A 258 8.48 12.93 0.85
N ILE A 259 7.49 12.36 0.19
CA ILE A 259 7.67 11.39 -0.89
C ILE A 259 6.93 11.91 -2.11
N VAL A 260 7.60 11.96 -3.25
CA VAL A 260 7.03 12.44 -4.52
C VAL A 260 7.45 11.53 -5.67
N PRO A 261 6.61 11.36 -6.71
CA PRO A 261 6.99 10.53 -7.86
C PRO A 261 8.04 11.17 -8.76
N ASP A 262 7.92 12.45 -9.12
CA ASP A 262 8.84 13.29 -9.93
C ASP A 262 8.15 14.61 -10.27
N GLU A 263 7.32 15.12 -9.39
CA GLU A 263 6.43 16.24 -9.67
C GLU A 263 6.50 17.30 -8.55
N ALA A 264 7.64 17.34 -7.84
CA ALA A 264 7.80 18.29 -6.75
C ALA A 264 7.60 19.75 -7.17
N ARG A 265 8.02 20.13 -8.40
CA ARG A 265 7.81 21.48 -8.95
C ARG A 265 6.34 21.75 -9.22
N THR A 266 5.62 20.80 -9.81
CA THR A 266 4.17 20.91 -10.07
C THR A 266 3.37 21.09 -8.79
N PHE A 267 3.81 20.47 -7.70
CA PHE A 267 3.19 20.64 -6.38
C PHE A 267 3.71 21.85 -5.59
N GLY A 268 4.62 22.66 -6.16
CA GLY A 268 5.20 23.83 -5.49
C GLY A 268 6.14 23.47 -4.33
N MET A 269 6.78 22.30 -4.39
CA MET A 269 7.69 21.77 -3.36
C MET A 269 9.17 22.03 -3.69
N GLU A 270 9.51 22.61 -4.83
CA GLU A 270 10.89 22.84 -5.29
C GLU A 270 11.75 23.63 -4.29
N GLY A 271 11.13 24.52 -3.51
CA GLY A 271 11.82 25.23 -2.43
C GLY A 271 12.39 24.31 -1.33
N MET A 272 11.90 23.07 -1.24
CA MET A 272 12.40 22.07 -0.28
C MET A 272 13.71 21.44 -0.73
N PHE A 273 14.04 21.43 -2.03
CA PHE A 273 15.29 20.84 -2.55
C PHE A 273 16.52 21.49 -1.92
N ARG A 274 16.53 22.81 -1.82
CA ARG A 274 17.65 23.53 -1.21
C ARG A 274 17.74 23.28 0.29
N GLN A 275 16.62 23.20 0.97
CA GLN A 275 16.56 23.11 2.43
C GLN A 275 16.84 21.68 2.92
N LEU A 276 16.23 20.69 2.30
CA LEU A 276 16.21 19.31 2.74
C LEU A 276 17.12 18.41 1.90
N GLY A 277 17.24 18.68 0.61
CA GLY A 277 17.85 17.81 -0.37
C GLY A 277 16.97 16.61 -0.73
N ILE A 278 17.15 16.11 -1.94
CA ILE A 278 16.59 14.83 -2.40
C ILE A 278 17.57 13.75 -1.94
N TYR A 279 17.06 12.66 -1.38
CA TYR A 279 17.91 11.57 -0.94
C TYR A 279 18.53 10.84 -2.14
N SER A 280 19.85 10.68 -2.10
CA SER A 280 20.60 9.85 -3.03
C SER A 280 21.72 9.14 -2.28
N SER A 281 21.82 7.81 -2.39
CA SER A 281 22.88 7.02 -1.72
C SER A 281 24.29 7.39 -2.18
N GLU A 282 24.42 7.85 -3.43
CA GLU A 282 25.70 8.28 -4.02
C GLU A 282 25.98 9.77 -3.80
N GLY A 283 24.96 10.55 -3.43
CA GLY A 283 25.03 12.01 -3.45
C GLY A 283 24.89 12.53 -4.89
N GLN A 284 25.29 13.77 -5.12
CA GLN A 284 25.20 14.41 -6.43
C GLN A 284 26.55 14.37 -7.14
N LEU A 285 26.66 13.59 -8.22
CA LEU A 285 27.90 13.37 -8.98
C LEU A 285 28.03 14.29 -10.21
N TYR A 286 27.10 15.22 -10.39
CA TYR A 286 27.02 16.14 -11.51
C TYR A 286 26.58 17.53 -11.02
N GLU A 287 26.78 18.54 -11.83
CA GLU A 287 26.23 19.87 -11.66
C GLU A 287 24.84 19.90 -12.33
N PRO A 288 23.76 20.21 -11.58
CA PRO A 288 22.43 20.28 -12.17
C PRO A 288 22.31 21.45 -13.15
N GLU A 289 21.47 21.32 -14.17
CA GLU A 289 21.27 22.32 -15.21
C GLU A 289 20.78 23.66 -14.64
N ASP A 290 20.01 23.59 -13.57
CA ASP A 290 19.42 24.73 -12.87
C ASP A 290 20.28 25.20 -11.66
N SER A 291 21.58 24.92 -11.65
CA SER A 291 22.48 25.22 -10.52
C SER A 291 22.50 26.67 -10.09
N ASP A 292 22.24 27.60 -11.02
CA ASP A 292 22.17 29.04 -10.80
C ASP A 292 20.82 29.52 -10.21
N GLU A 293 19.81 28.62 -10.12
CA GLU A 293 18.50 28.97 -9.61
C GLU A 293 18.43 28.89 -8.09
N LEU A 294 17.52 29.67 -7.48
CA LEU A 294 17.31 29.66 -6.03
C LEU A 294 16.75 28.31 -5.51
N ALA A 295 16.03 27.60 -6.36
CA ALA A 295 15.41 26.31 -6.07
C ALA A 295 16.00 25.20 -6.95
N ALA A 296 17.33 25.21 -7.12
CA ALA A 296 18.05 24.22 -7.92
C ALA A 296 17.82 22.78 -7.40
N TYR A 297 17.78 21.86 -8.34
CA TYR A 297 17.72 20.43 -8.05
C TYR A 297 18.96 20.01 -7.25
N LYS A 298 18.75 19.36 -6.10
CA LYS A 298 19.84 19.03 -5.18
C LYS A 298 19.67 17.65 -4.57
N GLU A 299 20.58 16.75 -4.92
CA GLU A 299 20.71 15.44 -4.31
C GLU A 299 21.73 15.45 -3.17
N SER A 300 21.49 14.63 -2.15
CA SER A 300 22.37 14.49 -1.00
C SER A 300 22.22 13.14 -0.31
N LYS A 301 23.32 12.60 0.21
CA LYS A 301 23.30 11.39 1.06
C LYS A 301 22.49 11.57 2.36
N SER A 302 22.31 12.80 2.79
CA SER A 302 21.47 13.19 3.94
C SER A 302 20.17 13.85 3.51
N GLY A 303 19.78 13.73 2.25
CA GLY A 303 18.53 14.26 1.74
C GLY A 303 17.32 13.64 2.45
N GLN A 304 16.26 14.42 2.60
CA GLN A 304 15.06 14.01 3.34
C GLN A 304 13.84 13.84 2.42
N VAL A 305 13.86 14.41 1.23
CA VAL A 305 12.83 14.19 0.20
C VAL A 305 13.16 12.89 -0.54
N LEU A 306 12.18 11.98 -0.62
CA LEU A 306 12.27 10.79 -1.48
C LEU A 306 11.61 11.10 -2.81
N GLU A 307 12.39 11.15 -3.87
CA GLU A 307 11.92 11.33 -5.25
C GLU A 307 12.16 10.02 -6.00
N GLU A 308 11.06 9.30 -6.27
CA GLU A 308 11.09 7.89 -6.71
C GLU A 308 11.08 7.74 -8.23
N GLY A 309 10.93 8.84 -8.97
CA GLY A 309 10.60 8.84 -10.38
C GLY A 309 9.11 8.53 -10.61
N ILE A 310 8.66 8.53 -11.87
CA ILE A 310 7.26 8.30 -12.25
C ILE A 310 6.94 6.79 -12.06
N ASN A 311 6.84 6.38 -10.82
CA ASN A 311 6.59 5.01 -10.38
C ASN A 311 5.78 5.02 -9.09
N GLU A 312 4.47 5.10 -9.21
CA GLU A 312 3.56 5.17 -8.05
C GLU A 312 3.66 3.94 -7.16
N ALA A 313 3.90 2.75 -7.73
CA ALA A 313 4.06 1.52 -6.95
C ALA A 313 5.34 1.54 -6.10
N GLY A 314 6.45 2.03 -6.64
CA GLY A 314 7.72 2.21 -5.91
C GLY A 314 7.58 3.24 -4.80
N ALA A 315 7.03 4.42 -5.13
CA ALA A 315 6.80 5.48 -4.15
C ALA A 315 5.84 5.05 -3.03
N PHE A 316 4.79 4.30 -3.37
CA PHE A 316 3.87 3.76 -2.36
C PHE A 316 4.55 2.72 -1.47
N ALA A 317 5.42 1.86 -2.02
CA ALA A 317 6.20 0.90 -1.24
C ALA A 317 7.17 1.61 -0.28
N ALA A 318 7.83 2.69 -0.73
CA ALA A 318 8.65 3.55 0.13
C ALA A 318 7.83 4.21 1.24
N TRP A 319 6.61 4.68 0.92
CA TRP A 319 5.68 5.20 1.92
C TRP A 319 5.27 4.14 2.96
N ILE A 320 4.93 2.90 2.54
CA ILE A 320 4.62 1.79 3.46
C ILE A 320 5.82 1.52 4.39
N ALA A 321 7.04 1.48 3.85
CA ALA A 321 8.24 1.25 4.64
C ALA A 321 8.43 2.33 5.72
N ALA A 322 8.25 3.60 5.37
CA ALA A 322 8.29 4.70 6.33
C ALA A 322 7.12 4.67 7.32
N ALA A 323 5.90 4.38 6.85
CA ALA A 323 4.67 4.35 7.63
C ALA A 323 4.59 3.19 8.64
N THR A 324 5.41 2.13 8.45
CA THR A 324 5.54 0.98 9.36
C THR A 324 6.84 0.99 10.16
N SER A 325 7.68 2.01 10.03
CA SER A 325 8.99 2.11 10.68
C SER A 325 8.92 2.06 12.22
N TYR A 326 7.82 2.53 12.79
CA TYR A 326 7.55 2.47 14.23
C TYR A 326 7.57 1.03 14.79
N SER A 327 7.17 0.03 13.97
CA SER A 327 7.15 -1.38 14.36
C SER A 327 8.35 -2.17 13.84
N THR A 328 8.93 -1.78 12.70
CA THR A 328 10.05 -2.48 12.08
C THR A 328 11.41 -2.01 12.58
N HIS A 329 11.54 -0.72 12.89
CA HIS A 329 12.80 -0.08 13.30
C HIS A 329 12.75 0.59 14.67
N GLN A 330 11.61 0.55 15.39
CA GLN A 330 11.40 1.28 16.66
C GLN A 330 11.70 2.78 16.53
N TYR A 331 11.45 3.34 15.36
CA TYR A 331 11.62 4.76 15.08
C TYR A 331 10.46 5.25 14.23
N THR A 332 9.61 6.09 14.83
CA THR A 332 8.42 6.60 14.14
C THR A 332 8.81 7.65 13.11
N LEU A 333 8.50 7.40 11.84
CA LEU A 333 8.55 8.37 10.75
C LEU A 333 7.14 8.91 10.46
N LEU A 334 7.09 10.10 9.86
CA LEU A 334 5.87 10.82 9.49
C LEU A 334 5.85 10.99 7.96
N PRO A 335 5.49 9.97 7.18
CA PRO A 335 5.53 10.05 5.74
C PRO A 335 4.32 10.81 5.17
N PHE A 336 4.62 11.68 4.19
CA PHE A 336 3.67 12.41 3.38
C PHE A 336 3.95 12.09 1.91
N TYR A 337 3.12 11.24 1.31
CA TYR A 337 3.26 10.88 -0.11
C TYR A 337 2.29 11.68 -0.96
N VAL A 338 2.83 12.55 -1.81
CA VAL A 338 2.08 13.40 -2.73
C VAL A 338 2.14 12.79 -4.13
N TYR A 339 1.02 12.58 -4.76
CA TYR A 339 0.90 11.99 -6.09
C TYR A 339 -0.33 12.55 -6.81
N TYR A 340 -0.43 12.36 -8.11
CA TYR A 340 -1.68 12.70 -8.82
C TYR A 340 -2.82 11.79 -8.35
N SER A 341 -3.92 12.39 -7.90
CA SER A 341 -5.08 11.69 -7.33
C SER A 341 -5.57 10.53 -8.23
N MET A 342 -5.61 10.75 -9.55
CA MET A 342 -6.02 9.73 -10.52
C MET A 342 -5.11 8.49 -10.53
N PHE A 343 -3.85 8.63 -10.13
CA PHE A 343 -2.86 7.54 -10.20
C PHE A 343 -2.64 6.82 -8.86
N GLY A 344 -3.43 7.15 -7.84
CA GLY A 344 -3.41 6.50 -6.54
C GLY A 344 -4.25 5.22 -6.50
N PHE A 345 -5.42 5.29 -5.87
CA PHE A 345 -6.27 4.12 -5.63
C PHE A 345 -6.65 3.34 -6.90
N GLN A 346 -6.76 3.99 -8.06
CA GLN A 346 -7.07 3.35 -9.33
C GLN A 346 -5.91 2.49 -9.87
N ARG A 347 -4.65 2.80 -9.52
CA ARG A 347 -3.47 2.06 -9.97
C ARG A 347 -2.85 1.18 -8.91
N VAL A 348 -2.80 1.67 -7.67
CA VAL A 348 -2.07 1.05 -6.57
C VAL A 348 -2.96 0.78 -5.35
N GLY A 349 -4.26 0.65 -5.54
CA GLY A 349 -5.22 0.37 -4.47
C GLY A 349 -4.93 -0.93 -3.71
N ASP A 350 -4.31 -1.90 -4.34
CA ASP A 350 -3.81 -3.12 -3.69
C ASP A 350 -2.76 -2.80 -2.61
N LEU A 351 -1.84 -1.88 -2.89
CA LEU A 351 -0.87 -1.41 -1.88
C LEU A 351 -1.54 -0.59 -0.78
N ALA A 352 -2.60 0.17 -1.10
CA ALA A 352 -3.37 0.89 -0.10
C ALA A 352 -4.09 -0.07 0.86
N TRP A 353 -4.65 -1.16 0.34
CA TRP A 353 -5.22 -2.23 1.17
C TRP A 353 -4.15 -2.89 2.04
N ALA A 354 -3.00 -3.26 1.45
CA ALA A 354 -1.88 -3.85 2.18
C ALA A 354 -1.36 -2.93 3.28
N ALA A 355 -1.29 -1.62 3.03
CA ALA A 355 -0.91 -0.61 4.03
C ALA A 355 -1.88 -0.60 5.21
N GLY A 356 -3.19 -0.70 4.95
CA GLY A 356 -4.22 -0.81 5.98
C GLY A 356 -4.04 -2.06 6.84
N ASP A 357 -3.83 -3.21 6.22
CA ASP A 357 -3.61 -4.49 6.90
C ASP A 357 -2.31 -4.49 7.73
N LEU A 358 -1.27 -3.82 7.24
CA LEU A 358 0.00 -3.62 7.96
C LEU A 358 -0.07 -2.55 9.06
N GLN A 359 -1.22 -1.89 9.25
CA GLN A 359 -1.40 -0.80 10.22
C GLN A 359 -0.43 0.38 9.98
N ALA A 360 -0.21 0.71 8.72
CA ALA A 360 0.61 1.86 8.33
C ALA A 360 0.06 3.17 8.90
N LYS A 361 0.96 4.11 9.26
CA LYS A 361 0.62 5.44 9.80
C LYS A 361 1.27 6.52 8.95
N GLY A 362 0.48 7.39 8.37
CA GLY A 362 0.98 8.47 7.51
C GLY A 362 -0.11 9.12 6.67
N PHE A 363 0.31 9.99 5.78
CA PHE A 363 -0.58 10.75 4.90
C PHE A 363 -0.33 10.42 3.44
N LEU A 364 -1.42 10.16 2.72
CA LEU A 364 -1.49 10.09 1.27
C LEU A 364 -2.16 11.37 0.78
N LEU A 365 -1.54 12.08 -0.16
CA LEU A 365 -2.02 13.35 -0.70
C LEU A 365 -2.29 13.18 -2.20
N GLY A 366 -3.56 13.10 -2.58
CA GLY A 366 -3.99 13.07 -3.97
C GLY A 366 -4.00 14.50 -4.55
N GLY A 367 -2.90 14.89 -5.18
CA GLY A 367 -2.78 16.20 -5.84
C GLY A 367 -3.51 16.25 -7.17
N THR A 368 -3.77 17.46 -7.67
CA THR A 368 -4.49 17.69 -8.94
C THR A 368 -5.79 16.89 -8.99
N ALA A 369 -6.55 16.96 -7.89
CA ALA A 369 -7.75 16.16 -7.69
C ALA A 369 -8.99 16.79 -8.32
N GLY A 370 -10.04 15.98 -8.50
CA GLY A 370 -11.31 16.40 -9.08
C GLY A 370 -11.33 16.36 -10.60
N ARG A 371 -12.28 17.05 -11.21
CA ARG A 371 -12.55 17.04 -12.66
C ARG A 371 -12.81 18.40 -13.26
N THR A 372 -13.66 19.21 -12.63
CA THR A 372 -14.22 20.44 -13.24
C THR A 372 -13.19 21.53 -13.45
N THR A 373 -12.09 21.53 -12.71
CA THR A 373 -10.99 22.51 -12.83
C THR A 373 -9.81 21.97 -13.64
N LEU A 374 -9.91 20.78 -14.25
CA LEU A 374 -8.79 20.07 -14.89
C LEU A 374 -8.93 19.92 -16.42
N ASN A 375 -9.73 20.75 -17.09
CA ASN A 375 -9.90 20.64 -18.54
C ASN A 375 -8.57 20.77 -19.29
N GLY A 376 -7.71 21.70 -18.87
CA GLY A 376 -6.38 21.89 -19.45
C GLY A 376 -5.37 20.79 -19.18
N GLU A 377 -5.57 20.01 -18.11
CA GLU A 377 -4.72 18.85 -17.75
C GLU A 377 -5.08 17.58 -18.52
N GLY A 378 -6.28 17.55 -19.10
CA GLY A 378 -6.81 16.42 -19.85
C GLY A 378 -7.42 15.32 -18.97
N LEU A 379 -8.21 14.46 -19.64
CA LEU A 379 -9.05 13.43 -18.99
C LEU A 379 -8.27 12.42 -18.14
N GLN A 380 -6.98 12.19 -18.42
CA GLN A 380 -6.14 11.24 -17.69
C GLN A 380 -5.84 11.66 -16.25
N HIS A 381 -6.02 12.94 -15.90
CA HIS A 381 -5.83 13.44 -14.54
C HIS A 381 -7.15 13.63 -13.76
N GLN A 382 -8.30 13.48 -14.43
CA GLN A 382 -9.61 13.76 -13.85
C GLN A 382 -10.10 12.60 -12.99
N ASP A 383 -9.81 12.69 -11.70
CA ASP A 383 -10.26 11.71 -10.69
C ASP A 383 -11.70 11.99 -10.22
N GLY A 384 -12.56 10.99 -10.31
CA GLY A 384 -13.93 11.05 -9.79
C GLY A 384 -14.26 9.95 -8.78
N HIS A 385 -13.32 9.08 -8.44
CA HIS A 385 -13.62 7.82 -7.76
C HIS A 385 -12.76 7.53 -6.52
N SER A 386 -11.63 8.23 -6.32
CA SER A 386 -10.63 7.86 -5.31
C SER A 386 -11.19 7.79 -3.89
N HIS A 387 -12.07 8.70 -3.50
CA HIS A 387 -12.71 8.68 -2.17
C HIS A 387 -13.61 7.44 -1.96
N LEU A 388 -14.34 7.00 -2.98
CA LEU A 388 -15.12 5.75 -2.89
C LEU A 388 -14.21 4.54 -2.75
N LEU A 389 -13.09 4.50 -3.48
CA LEU A 389 -12.10 3.44 -3.36
C LEU A 389 -11.42 3.47 -1.99
N ALA A 390 -11.04 4.65 -1.51
CA ALA A 390 -10.47 4.83 -0.18
C ALA A 390 -11.42 4.35 0.93
N SER A 391 -12.73 4.60 0.80
CA SER A 391 -13.73 4.18 1.79
C SER A 391 -13.85 2.67 1.93
N THR A 392 -13.39 1.88 0.95
CA THR A 392 -13.38 0.42 1.02
C THR A 392 -12.29 -0.12 1.94
N VAL A 393 -11.26 0.67 2.25
CA VAL A 393 -10.20 0.29 3.19
C VAL A 393 -10.62 0.70 4.61
N PRO A 394 -10.79 -0.26 5.54
CA PRO A 394 -11.46 -0.01 6.83
C PRO A 394 -10.82 1.08 7.69
N ASN A 395 -9.51 1.23 7.62
CA ASN A 395 -8.72 2.18 8.42
C ASN A 395 -8.04 3.30 7.60
N CYS A 396 -8.52 3.55 6.38
CA CYS A 396 -8.17 4.72 5.60
C CYS A 396 -9.19 5.83 5.88
N ILE A 397 -8.78 6.95 6.43
CA ILE A 397 -9.62 8.12 6.73
C ILE A 397 -9.42 9.14 5.61
N SER A 398 -10.47 9.47 4.86
CA SER A 398 -10.32 10.30 3.66
C SER A 398 -11.07 11.62 3.74
N TYR A 399 -10.44 12.71 3.28
CA TYR A 399 -10.97 14.07 3.28
C TYR A 399 -10.77 14.77 1.95
N ASP A 400 -11.74 15.63 1.57
CA ASP A 400 -11.73 16.52 0.41
C ASP A 400 -11.84 17.99 0.86
N PRO A 401 -10.81 18.55 1.53
CA PRO A 401 -10.87 19.88 2.10
C PRO A 401 -10.80 20.97 1.02
N ALA A 402 -11.59 22.04 1.21
CA ALA A 402 -11.57 23.21 0.34
C ALA A 402 -10.58 24.29 0.82
N TYR A 403 -10.47 24.52 2.14
CA TYR A 403 -9.77 25.64 2.70
C TYR A 403 -8.50 25.27 3.47
N ALA A 404 -7.58 26.21 3.56
CA ALA A 404 -6.29 26.01 4.24
C ALA A 404 -6.45 25.67 5.74
N PHE A 405 -7.44 26.26 6.41
CA PHE A 405 -7.70 25.96 7.81
C PHE A 405 -8.25 24.55 8.02
N GLU A 406 -9.08 24.05 7.09
CA GLU A 406 -9.56 22.67 7.12
C GLU A 406 -8.38 21.69 7.02
N LEU A 407 -7.46 21.92 6.08
CA LEU A 407 -6.22 21.14 5.96
C LEU A 407 -5.40 21.16 7.25
N ALA A 408 -5.24 22.33 7.89
CA ALA A 408 -4.46 22.46 9.11
C ALA A 408 -5.10 21.67 10.27
N VAL A 409 -6.42 21.76 10.43
CA VAL A 409 -7.19 21.01 11.45
C VAL A 409 -7.07 19.50 11.20
N ILE A 410 -7.33 19.06 9.98
CA ILE A 410 -7.33 17.64 9.61
C ILE A 410 -5.93 17.03 9.77
N ILE A 411 -4.88 17.70 9.28
CA ILE A 411 -3.51 17.19 9.40
C ILE A 411 -3.08 17.14 10.86
N ARG A 412 -3.37 18.20 11.65
CA ARG A 412 -3.08 18.20 13.08
C ARG A 412 -3.82 17.04 13.78
N ARG A 413 -5.11 16.87 13.51
CA ARG A 413 -5.90 15.76 14.07
C ARG A 413 -5.34 14.39 13.66
N GLY A 414 -4.95 14.23 12.41
CA GLY A 414 -4.34 13.00 11.91
C GLY A 414 -3.03 12.66 12.61
N LEU A 415 -2.17 13.66 12.83
CA LEU A 415 -0.94 13.49 13.61
C LEU A 415 -1.24 13.07 15.06
N GLU A 416 -2.22 13.68 15.70
CA GLU A 416 -2.64 13.35 17.08
C GLU A 416 -3.20 11.92 17.13
N HIS A 417 -4.10 11.57 16.23
CA HIS A 417 -4.75 10.27 16.16
C HIS A 417 -3.74 9.13 15.94
N MET A 418 -2.81 9.28 14.98
CA MET A 418 -1.84 8.25 14.66
C MET A 418 -0.68 8.15 15.65
N TYR A 419 -0.20 9.27 16.20
CA TYR A 419 1.08 9.32 16.90
C TYR A 419 0.99 9.70 18.38
N VAL A 420 -0.17 10.11 18.87
CA VAL A 420 -0.47 10.30 20.30
C VAL A 420 -1.43 9.22 20.77
N GLU A 421 -2.59 9.09 20.14
CA GLU A 421 -3.60 8.07 20.46
C GLU A 421 -3.21 6.67 19.95
N GLN A 422 -2.18 6.58 19.11
CA GLN A 422 -1.65 5.34 18.55
C GLN A 422 -2.67 4.53 17.70
N ALA A 423 -3.67 5.20 17.13
CA ALA A 423 -4.66 4.55 16.29
C ALA A 423 -4.01 3.93 15.04
N PRO A 424 -4.38 2.68 14.65
CA PRO A 424 -3.83 2.00 13.49
C PRO A 424 -4.54 2.44 12.20
N VAL A 425 -4.45 3.71 11.88
CA VAL A 425 -5.09 4.35 10.72
C VAL A 425 -4.08 5.13 9.89
N TYR A 426 -4.44 5.43 8.64
CA TYR A 426 -3.75 6.40 7.81
C TYR A 426 -4.75 7.33 7.12
N TYR A 427 -4.27 8.48 6.67
CA TYR A 427 -5.10 9.54 6.12
C TYR A 427 -4.88 9.67 4.62
N TYR A 428 -5.96 9.89 3.87
CA TYR A 428 -5.97 10.28 2.47
C TYR A 428 -6.64 11.63 2.31
N LEU A 429 -5.94 12.63 1.75
CA LEU A 429 -6.46 13.97 1.51
C LEU A 429 -6.31 14.32 0.04
N THR A 430 -7.34 14.91 -0.55
CA THR A 430 -7.24 15.47 -1.90
C THR A 430 -6.81 16.93 -1.87
N LEU A 431 -6.00 17.31 -2.85
CA LEU A 431 -5.43 18.66 -3.02
C LEU A 431 -5.70 19.15 -4.44
N MET A 432 -6.09 20.41 -4.58
CA MET A 432 -6.42 21.04 -5.85
C MET A 432 -5.41 22.13 -6.20
N ASN A 433 -5.16 22.31 -7.50
CA ASN A 433 -4.30 23.39 -8.02
C ASN A 433 -5.09 24.66 -8.29
N GLU A 434 -6.42 24.60 -8.34
CA GLU A 434 -7.26 25.78 -8.46
C GLU A 434 -6.99 26.76 -7.31
N ALA A 435 -6.71 28.02 -7.66
CA ALA A 435 -6.42 29.06 -6.69
C ALA A 435 -7.67 29.92 -6.44
N TYR A 436 -7.99 30.14 -5.17
CA TYR A 436 -9.09 30.99 -4.73
C TYR A 436 -8.79 31.62 -3.37
N GLN A 437 -9.64 32.55 -2.93
CA GLN A 437 -9.49 33.21 -1.64
C GLN A 437 -10.00 32.27 -0.52
N HIS A 438 -9.17 32.10 0.49
CA HIS A 438 -9.51 31.32 1.68
C HIS A 438 -10.00 32.25 2.78
N PRO A 439 -11.19 32.02 3.36
CA PRO A 439 -11.67 32.78 4.51
C PRO A 439 -10.86 32.41 5.77
N ALA A 440 -11.02 33.22 6.81
CA ALA A 440 -10.58 32.84 8.15
C ALA A 440 -11.46 31.68 8.68
N MET A 441 -10.88 30.87 9.53
CA MET A 441 -11.62 29.76 10.17
C MET A 441 -12.72 30.31 11.08
N PRO A 442 -13.98 29.87 10.94
CA PRO A 442 -15.03 30.20 11.88
C PRO A 442 -14.71 29.68 13.30
N GLU A 443 -15.22 30.33 14.33
CA GLU A 443 -15.02 29.87 15.71
C GLU A 443 -15.82 28.59 15.99
N GLY A 444 -15.19 27.64 16.69
CA GLY A 444 -15.85 26.44 17.23
C GLY A 444 -16.15 25.32 16.22
N VAL A 445 -15.64 25.41 14.97
CA VAL A 445 -15.90 24.40 13.93
C VAL A 445 -14.85 23.29 13.83
N GLU A 446 -13.87 23.27 14.73
CA GLU A 446 -12.74 22.34 14.65
C GLU A 446 -13.19 20.88 14.68
N ASP A 447 -14.07 20.52 15.60
CA ASP A 447 -14.58 19.14 15.73
C ASP A 447 -15.49 18.77 14.56
N ASP A 448 -16.30 19.69 14.06
CA ASP A 448 -17.19 19.47 12.93
C ASP A 448 -16.41 19.28 11.61
N ILE A 449 -15.30 20.01 11.43
CA ILE A 449 -14.35 19.79 10.32
C ILE A 449 -13.83 18.34 10.33
N VAL A 450 -13.46 17.83 11.49
CA VAL A 450 -12.97 16.46 11.67
C VAL A 450 -14.09 15.44 11.47
N GLN A 451 -15.32 15.74 11.93
CA GLN A 451 -16.48 14.88 11.73
C GLN A 451 -16.97 14.83 10.27
N GLY A 452 -16.50 15.75 9.42
CA GLY A 452 -16.71 15.73 7.98
C GLY A 452 -17.62 16.79 7.40
N MET A 453 -18.30 17.63 8.21
CA MET A 453 -19.18 18.71 7.72
C MET A 453 -19.42 19.77 8.79
N TYR A 454 -19.44 21.05 8.40
CA TYR A 454 -19.80 22.16 9.28
C TYR A 454 -20.58 23.23 8.51
N LEU A 455 -21.40 24.03 9.22
CA LEU A 455 -22.07 25.21 8.67
C LEU A 455 -21.03 26.31 8.42
N LEU A 456 -20.83 26.70 7.15
CA LEU A 456 -19.89 27.75 6.78
C LEU A 456 -20.53 29.13 6.89
N GLU A 457 -21.72 29.30 6.33
CA GLU A 457 -22.44 30.59 6.31
C GLU A 457 -23.94 30.44 6.09
N THR A 458 -24.69 31.43 6.54
CA THR A 458 -26.12 31.57 6.26
C THR A 458 -26.35 32.92 5.56
N LEU A 459 -27.02 32.91 4.40
CA LEU A 459 -27.26 34.07 3.55
C LEU A 459 -28.78 34.31 3.39
N GLY A 460 -29.19 35.56 3.15
CA GLY A 460 -30.57 35.93 2.88
C GLY A 460 -31.39 36.25 4.12
N ASP A 461 -32.68 36.58 3.91
CA ASP A 461 -33.61 36.95 4.97
C ASP A 461 -34.13 35.71 5.71
N SER A 462 -34.20 35.77 7.03
CA SER A 462 -34.66 34.66 7.87
C SER A 462 -36.14 34.28 7.67
N ALA A 463 -36.94 35.18 7.11
CA ALA A 463 -38.36 34.93 6.77
C ALA A 463 -38.57 34.30 5.38
N ALA A 464 -37.49 34.20 4.56
CA ALA A 464 -37.55 33.68 3.20
C ALA A 464 -37.67 32.13 3.16
N PRO A 465 -38.15 31.56 2.02
CA PRO A 465 -38.06 30.13 1.79
C PRO A 465 -36.61 29.64 1.83
N ARG A 466 -36.39 28.43 2.37
CA ARG A 466 -35.09 27.93 2.78
C ARG A 466 -34.55 26.86 1.85
N VAL A 467 -33.23 26.84 1.64
CA VAL A 467 -32.49 25.78 0.95
C VAL A 467 -31.13 25.58 1.58
N ARG A 468 -30.64 24.36 1.60
CA ARG A 468 -29.27 24.00 2.04
C ARG A 468 -28.43 23.58 0.87
N ILE A 469 -27.17 24.03 0.83
CA ILE A 469 -26.17 23.61 -0.16
C ILE A 469 -24.98 23.00 0.56
N LEU A 470 -24.63 21.79 0.18
CA LEU A 470 -23.44 21.07 0.64
C LEU A 470 -22.39 21.10 -0.46
N GLY A 471 -21.20 21.61 -0.19
CA GLY A 471 -20.10 21.67 -1.15
C GLY A 471 -18.82 21.10 -0.57
N SER A 472 -17.96 20.50 -1.41
CA SER A 472 -16.64 20.00 -1.03
C SER A 472 -15.56 20.43 -2.01
N GLY A 473 -14.31 20.42 -1.56
CA GLY A 473 -13.13 20.68 -2.40
C GLY A 473 -13.26 21.91 -3.27
N ALA A 474 -12.83 21.82 -4.53
CA ALA A 474 -12.84 22.92 -5.50
C ALA A 474 -14.25 23.44 -5.83
N LEU A 475 -15.32 22.67 -5.57
CA LEU A 475 -16.69 23.11 -5.84
C LEU A 475 -17.34 23.91 -4.69
N LEU A 476 -16.74 24.00 -3.52
CA LEU A 476 -17.29 24.81 -2.44
C LEU A 476 -17.37 26.32 -2.78
N PRO A 477 -16.37 26.95 -3.42
CA PRO A 477 -16.49 28.34 -3.91
C PRO A 477 -17.65 28.52 -4.90
N GLU A 478 -17.90 27.55 -5.79
CA GLU A 478 -19.02 27.57 -6.72
C GLU A 478 -20.37 27.43 -6.00
N ALA A 479 -20.44 26.55 -5.00
CA ALA A 479 -21.62 26.40 -4.15
C ALA A 479 -21.98 27.72 -3.43
N ARG A 480 -20.97 28.45 -2.95
CA ARG A 480 -21.15 29.78 -2.33
C ARG A 480 -21.64 30.83 -3.33
N ARG A 481 -21.06 30.84 -4.56
CA ARG A 481 -21.56 31.74 -5.63
C ARG A 481 -23.00 31.45 -6.01
N ALA A 482 -23.35 30.17 -6.13
CA ALA A 482 -24.73 29.75 -6.38
C ALA A 482 -25.68 30.16 -5.24
N ALA A 483 -25.26 30.01 -3.98
CA ALA A 483 -26.02 30.45 -2.83
C ALA A 483 -26.33 31.95 -2.87
N GLN A 484 -25.31 32.80 -3.14
CA GLN A 484 -25.49 34.22 -3.28
C GLN A 484 -26.46 34.57 -4.43
N GLN A 485 -26.33 33.89 -5.58
CA GLN A 485 -27.26 34.08 -6.70
C GLN A 485 -28.69 33.71 -6.37
N LEU A 486 -28.92 32.64 -5.61
CA LEU A 486 -30.25 32.24 -5.13
C LEU A 486 -30.87 33.30 -4.20
N VAL A 487 -30.09 33.90 -3.33
CA VAL A 487 -30.52 35.04 -2.50
C VAL A 487 -30.88 36.24 -3.38
N ASP A 488 -29.99 36.65 -4.25
CA ASP A 488 -30.16 37.92 -5.04
C ASP A 488 -31.28 37.81 -6.09
N THR A 489 -31.43 36.63 -6.73
CA THR A 489 -32.38 36.45 -7.84
C THR A 489 -33.71 35.89 -7.40
N HIS A 490 -33.74 35.03 -6.37
CA HIS A 490 -34.95 34.31 -5.95
C HIS A 490 -35.40 34.65 -4.53
N GLY A 491 -34.67 35.48 -3.81
CA GLY A 491 -35.02 35.91 -2.46
C GLY A 491 -35.09 34.73 -1.47
N LEU A 492 -34.19 33.74 -1.59
CA LEU A 492 -34.14 32.57 -0.70
C LEU A 492 -33.26 32.83 0.50
N GLN A 493 -33.50 32.13 1.60
CA GLN A 493 -32.52 31.97 2.67
C GLN A 493 -31.70 30.69 2.42
N VAL A 494 -30.39 30.79 2.41
CA VAL A 494 -29.49 29.68 2.04
C VAL A 494 -28.47 29.42 3.13
N GLN A 495 -28.42 28.19 3.60
CA GLN A 495 -27.28 27.66 4.39
C GLN A 495 -26.30 26.98 3.47
N VAL A 496 -25.02 27.32 3.59
CA VAL A 496 -23.91 26.68 2.89
C VAL A 496 -23.08 25.90 3.89
N TYR A 497 -22.95 24.61 3.66
CA TYR A 497 -22.10 23.71 4.44
C TYR A 497 -20.85 23.34 3.67
N SER A 498 -19.70 23.39 4.34
CA SER A 498 -18.48 22.76 3.84
C SER A 498 -18.46 21.29 4.26
N VAL A 499 -18.41 20.40 3.29
CA VAL A 499 -18.25 18.95 3.52
C VAL A 499 -16.81 18.59 3.31
N THR A 500 -16.09 18.38 4.40
CA THR A 500 -14.68 17.98 4.38
C THR A 500 -14.49 16.49 4.13
N SER A 501 -15.52 15.66 4.45
CA SER A 501 -15.46 14.21 4.23
C SER A 501 -16.83 13.55 4.11
N TYR A 502 -17.23 13.22 2.91
CA TYR A 502 -18.42 12.36 2.69
C TYR A 502 -18.23 10.94 3.24
N THR A 503 -16.99 10.44 3.23
CA THR A 503 -16.69 9.07 3.67
C THR A 503 -16.78 8.91 5.19
N GLU A 504 -16.28 9.87 5.96
CA GLU A 504 -16.40 9.84 7.42
C GLU A 504 -17.83 10.08 7.88
N LEU A 505 -18.57 10.95 7.20
CA LEU A 505 -20.02 11.11 7.43
C LEU A 505 -20.77 9.80 7.18
N ALA A 506 -20.45 9.10 6.09
CA ALA A 506 -21.07 7.80 5.79
C ALA A 506 -20.72 6.73 6.84
N ARG A 507 -19.47 6.70 7.33
CA ARG A 507 -19.07 5.81 8.43
C ARG A 507 -19.84 6.14 9.72
N ASN A 508 -19.91 7.42 10.07
CA ASN A 508 -20.65 7.86 11.24
C ASN A 508 -22.14 7.47 11.18
N ILE A 509 -22.77 7.57 10.00
CA ILE A 509 -24.15 7.09 9.78
C ILE A 509 -24.25 5.57 10.02
N GLN A 510 -23.32 4.78 9.43
CA GLN A 510 -23.33 3.33 9.58
C GLN A 510 -23.08 2.88 11.02
N ASP A 511 -22.17 3.53 11.72
CA ASP A 511 -21.87 3.23 13.12
C ASP A 511 -23.07 3.57 14.00
N HIS A 512 -23.71 4.73 13.77
CA HIS A 512 -24.94 5.11 14.46
C HIS A 512 -26.07 4.11 14.21
N GLN A 513 -26.27 3.65 12.98
CA GLN A 513 -27.27 2.63 12.65
C GLN A 513 -26.99 1.31 13.39
N ARG A 514 -25.71 0.89 13.46
CA ARG A 514 -25.30 -0.31 14.20
C ARG A 514 -25.56 -0.15 15.70
N GLU A 515 -25.18 0.99 16.28
CA GLU A 515 -25.45 1.30 17.67
C GLU A 515 -26.93 1.31 17.99
N THR A 516 -27.74 1.92 17.14
CA THR A 516 -29.22 1.93 17.30
C THR A 516 -29.79 0.51 17.32
N LEU A 517 -29.30 -0.39 16.45
CA LEU A 517 -29.73 -1.80 16.47
C LEU A 517 -29.33 -2.51 17.76
N ILE A 518 -28.14 -2.25 18.28
CA ILE A 518 -27.66 -2.82 19.56
C ILE A 518 -28.48 -2.22 20.73
N GLN A 519 -28.70 -0.90 20.74
CA GLN A 519 -29.42 -0.19 21.79
C GLN A 519 -30.89 -0.55 21.84
N ALA A 520 -31.52 -0.84 20.68
CA ALA A 520 -32.88 -1.36 20.63
C ALA A 520 -33.10 -2.64 21.46
N GLN A 521 -32.03 -3.43 21.64
CA GLN A 521 -32.02 -4.62 22.51
C GLN A 521 -31.87 -4.26 24.00
N THR A 522 -31.31 -3.11 24.32
CA THR A 522 -30.97 -2.68 25.69
C THR A 522 -31.86 -1.56 26.24
N GLN A 523 -32.84 -1.06 25.46
CA GLN A 523 -33.74 0.08 25.80
C GLN A 523 -32.98 1.40 26.11
N ALA A 524 -31.76 1.57 25.60
CA ALA A 524 -30.99 2.81 25.74
C ALA A 524 -31.50 3.88 24.75
N GLN A 525 -31.30 5.15 25.10
CA GLN A 525 -31.70 6.27 24.25
C GLN A 525 -30.78 6.39 23.04
N ALA A 526 -31.32 6.43 21.81
CA ALA A 526 -30.52 6.58 20.59
C ALA A 526 -29.89 7.98 20.53
N THR A 527 -28.61 8.05 20.22
CA THR A 527 -27.89 9.29 19.87
C THR A 527 -28.23 9.66 18.41
N SER A 528 -27.98 10.89 17.95
CA SER A 528 -28.11 11.27 16.54
C SER A 528 -26.73 11.20 15.86
N CYS A 529 -26.67 10.84 14.57
CA CYS A 529 -25.43 10.98 13.80
C CYS A 529 -25.18 12.45 13.43
N HIS A 530 -23.92 12.80 13.10
CA HIS A 530 -23.51 14.17 12.83
C HIS A 530 -24.34 14.85 11.73
N VAL A 531 -24.59 14.15 10.62
CA VAL A 531 -25.45 14.62 9.52
C VAL A 531 -26.86 14.94 10.01
N SER A 532 -27.45 14.05 10.80
CA SER A 532 -28.79 14.26 11.34
C SER A 532 -28.86 15.44 12.32
N THR A 533 -27.81 15.63 13.11
CA THR A 533 -27.70 16.76 14.05
C THR A 533 -27.70 18.09 13.30
N LEU A 534 -26.94 18.20 12.19
CA LEU A 534 -26.84 19.45 11.44
C LEU A 534 -27.99 19.70 10.45
N LEU A 535 -28.58 18.65 9.89
CA LEU A 535 -29.54 18.81 8.78
C LEU A 535 -31.00 18.51 9.11
N ASN A 536 -31.30 17.99 10.30
CA ASN A 536 -32.69 17.69 10.71
C ASN A 536 -33.16 18.60 11.87
N GLU A 537 -32.55 19.77 12.04
CA GLU A 537 -33.02 20.78 12.98
C GLU A 537 -34.47 21.20 12.68
N GLU A 538 -35.33 21.36 13.73
CA GLU A 538 -36.73 21.68 13.57
C GLU A 538 -36.97 22.96 12.74
N GLU A 539 -36.13 23.97 12.95
CA GLU A 539 -36.25 25.24 12.23
C GLU A 539 -36.04 25.12 10.71
N TRP A 540 -35.19 24.20 10.28
CA TRP A 540 -34.82 23.99 8.89
C TRP A 540 -35.31 22.63 8.31
N GLY A 541 -36.07 21.86 9.06
CA GLY A 541 -36.31 20.42 8.84
C GLY A 541 -36.71 20.01 7.42
N ASP A 542 -37.56 20.77 6.76
CA ASP A 542 -38.10 20.47 5.42
C ASP A 542 -37.30 21.16 4.29
N ALA A 543 -36.31 21.99 4.60
CA ALA A 543 -35.55 22.73 3.59
C ALA A 543 -34.79 21.76 2.67
N PRO A 544 -34.99 21.82 1.33
CA PRO A 544 -34.31 20.95 0.41
C PRO A 544 -32.80 21.05 0.55
N VAL A 545 -32.10 19.92 0.36
CA VAL A 545 -30.66 19.81 0.41
C VAL A 545 -30.12 19.53 -0.98
N ILE A 546 -29.18 20.34 -1.45
CA ILE A 546 -28.47 20.16 -2.70
C ILE A 546 -27.01 19.86 -2.38
N ALA A 547 -26.54 18.64 -2.63
CA ALA A 547 -25.15 18.24 -2.44
C ALA A 547 -24.40 18.34 -3.75
N VAL A 548 -23.26 19.06 -3.76
CA VAL A 548 -22.42 19.27 -4.92
C VAL A 548 -21.05 18.65 -4.66
N SER A 549 -20.59 17.83 -5.59
CA SER A 549 -19.30 17.15 -5.50
C SER A 549 -18.61 17.05 -6.85
N ASP A 550 -17.31 17.22 -6.88
CA ASP A 550 -16.50 17.04 -8.09
C ASP A 550 -16.21 15.56 -8.42
N TYR A 551 -16.73 14.68 -7.57
CA TYR A 551 -16.68 13.22 -7.73
C TYR A 551 -18.03 12.67 -8.21
N VAL A 552 -18.08 11.36 -8.44
CA VAL A 552 -19.33 10.69 -8.84
C VAL A 552 -20.43 10.87 -7.79
N LYS A 553 -21.68 10.94 -8.23
CA LYS A 553 -22.85 11.14 -7.35
C LYS A 553 -22.96 10.12 -6.21
N ALA A 554 -22.45 8.90 -6.45
CA ALA A 554 -22.47 7.83 -5.45
C ALA A 554 -21.75 8.23 -4.13
N LEU A 555 -20.83 9.20 -4.17
CA LEU A 555 -20.13 9.66 -2.98
C LEU A 555 -21.06 10.46 -2.05
N PRO A 556 -21.70 11.58 -2.45
CA PRO A 556 -22.65 12.30 -1.59
C PRO A 556 -23.97 11.54 -1.34
N GLU A 557 -24.40 10.65 -2.24
CA GLU A 557 -25.61 9.84 -2.07
C GLU A 557 -25.59 8.96 -0.81
N GLN A 558 -24.43 8.66 -0.27
CA GLN A 558 -24.28 7.90 0.97
C GLN A 558 -24.92 8.60 2.19
N LEU A 559 -25.16 9.91 2.13
CA LEU A 559 -25.78 10.67 3.22
C LEU A 559 -27.30 10.54 3.25
N ARG A 560 -27.92 10.06 2.18
CA ARG A 560 -29.38 10.06 1.99
C ARG A 560 -30.16 9.45 3.15
N ALA A 561 -29.65 8.38 3.75
CA ALA A 561 -30.34 7.68 4.84
C ALA A 561 -30.43 8.50 6.15
N ALA A 562 -29.63 9.56 6.29
CA ALA A 562 -29.61 10.41 7.50
C ALA A 562 -30.28 11.77 7.31
N ILE A 563 -30.78 12.09 6.11
CA ILE A 563 -31.40 13.38 5.76
C ILE A 563 -32.91 13.19 5.55
N ASN A 564 -33.72 13.84 6.37
CA ASN A 564 -35.18 13.76 6.28
C ASN A 564 -35.76 14.62 5.13
N ALA A 565 -35.09 15.71 4.78
CA ALA A 565 -35.51 16.63 3.71
C ALA A 565 -35.23 16.05 2.31
N PRO A 566 -35.85 16.58 1.24
CA PRO A 566 -35.54 16.19 -0.14
C PRO A 566 -34.07 16.46 -0.48
N LEU A 567 -33.32 15.41 -0.80
CA LEU A 567 -31.90 15.50 -1.23
C LEU A 567 -31.78 15.40 -2.76
N ARG A 568 -31.04 16.34 -3.36
CA ARG A 568 -30.59 16.30 -4.74
C ARG A 568 -29.05 16.32 -4.78
N VAL A 569 -28.48 15.42 -5.56
CA VAL A 569 -27.02 15.33 -5.71
C VAL A 569 -26.60 15.72 -7.11
N LEU A 570 -25.64 16.63 -7.19
CA LEU A 570 -24.92 17.02 -8.40
C LEU A 570 -23.48 16.50 -8.29
N GLY A 571 -23.07 15.74 -9.29
CA GLY A 571 -21.75 15.15 -9.34
C GLY A 571 -21.30 14.88 -10.78
N THR A 572 -20.10 14.38 -10.95
CA THR A 572 -19.44 14.13 -12.24
C THR A 572 -19.38 12.65 -12.53
N ASP A 573 -20.45 12.07 -13.06
CA ASP A 573 -20.48 10.64 -13.39
C ASP A 573 -19.73 10.35 -14.70
N GLY A 574 -19.28 9.10 -14.86
CA GLY A 574 -18.58 8.63 -16.05
C GLY A 574 -17.07 8.86 -16.01
N PHE A 575 -16.47 8.88 -17.19
CA PHE A 575 -15.05 9.18 -17.36
C PHE A 575 -14.79 10.69 -17.37
N GLY A 576 -13.54 11.10 -17.17
CA GLY A 576 -13.12 12.46 -17.41
C GLY A 576 -13.32 12.87 -18.86
N ARG A 577 -13.32 14.16 -19.13
CA ARG A 577 -13.46 14.76 -20.48
C ARG A 577 -12.32 15.75 -20.70
N SER A 578 -11.87 15.85 -21.94
CA SER A 578 -11.07 16.96 -22.41
C SER A 578 -11.86 17.71 -23.47
N ASP A 579 -11.66 19.02 -23.54
CA ASP A 579 -12.28 19.88 -24.54
C ASP A 579 -11.69 19.67 -25.93
#